data_0c93877a3af940ab722ab5df3e878f49
#
_entry.id   0c93877a3af940ab722ab5df3e878f49
#
_cell.length_a   1.000
_cell.length_b   1.000
_cell.length_c   1.000
_cell.angle_alpha   90.00
_cell.angle_beta   90.00
_cell.angle_gamma   90.00
#
_symmetry.space_group_name_H-M   'P 1'
#
loop_
_entity.id
_entity.type
_entity.pdbx_description
1 polymer ?
#
loop_
_entity_poly.entity_id
_entity_poly.type
_entity_poly.pdbx_seq_one_letter_code
_entity_poly.pdbx_strand_id
1 'polypeptide(L)'
;MKLLFRQRFFSWFDSYDIYDEDGNTVYVVKGQLSWGHCLKVFDTSGQELGTVKEKILTWLPKFELYEGSSYVGCISKELSFFKPRYDIDCCGWHVEGSFRLDCRGWQVDGSFLEWDYSMTGAAGEQVAVISKEIFHMTDTYVLDIVNPVNALRVLMFVLAIDAEKCSRSSN
;
A
#
# COMPACT_ATOMS: atom_id res chain seq x y z
N MET A 1 15.81 -5.97 -1.90
CA MET A 1 15.60 -4.60 -2.41
C MET A 1 14.83 -3.84 -1.34
N LYS A 2 15.36 -2.73 -0.89
CA LYS A 2 14.60 -1.89 0.03
C LYS A 2 14.09 -0.66 -0.68
N LEU A 3 12.86 -0.28 -0.37
CA LEU A 3 12.28 0.98 -0.75
C LEU A 3 12.04 1.81 0.51
N LEU A 4 12.39 3.06 0.45
CA LEU A 4 12.27 4.04 1.52
C LEU A 4 11.17 5.03 1.18
N PHE A 5 10.21 5.15 2.06
CA PHE A 5 9.08 6.04 1.93
C PHE A 5 9.06 7.00 3.12
N ARG A 6 9.24 8.29 2.88
CA ARG A 6 9.15 9.31 3.92
C ARG A 6 7.72 9.81 4.01
N GLN A 7 7.07 9.57 5.14
CA GLN A 7 5.77 10.15 5.40
C GLN A 7 5.95 11.67 5.52
N ARG A 8 5.42 12.40 4.54
CA ARG A 8 5.14 13.83 4.71
C ARG A 8 3.72 13.95 5.25
N PHE A 9 3.45 15.00 6.03
CA PHE A 9 2.08 15.37 6.38
C PHE A 9 1.29 15.52 5.08
N PHE A 10 0.39 14.57 4.81
CA PHE A 10 -0.27 14.43 3.53
C PHE A 10 -1.08 15.67 3.15
N SER A 11 -0.65 16.34 2.11
CA SER A 11 -1.56 16.96 1.18
C SER A 11 -1.85 15.93 0.08
N TRP A 12 -3.10 15.55 -0.12
CA TRP A 12 -3.55 14.56 -1.10
C TRP A 12 -3.20 14.89 -2.55
N PHE A 13 -2.59 16.04 -2.78
CA PHE A 13 -2.20 16.56 -4.07
C PHE A 13 -0.69 16.63 -4.27
N ASP A 14 0.08 16.26 -3.25
CA ASP A 14 1.52 16.34 -3.33
C ASP A 14 2.11 15.13 -4.05
N SER A 15 3.16 15.39 -4.81
CA SER A 15 4.04 14.36 -5.36
C SER A 15 5.12 14.04 -4.33
N TYR A 16 5.45 12.77 -4.18
CA TYR A 16 6.57 12.33 -3.36
C TYR A 16 7.34 11.18 -3.98
N ASP A 17 8.62 11.13 -3.66
CA ASP A 17 9.54 10.15 -4.21
C ASP A 17 9.67 8.95 -3.27
N ILE A 18 9.82 7.77 -3.88
CA ILE A 18 10.19 6.53 -3.23
C ILE A 18 11.64 6.25 -3.59
N TYR A 19 12.48 6.06 -2.59
CA TYR A 19 13.93 5.94 -2.74
C TYR A 19 14.39 4.50 -2.55
N ASP A 20 15.53 4.16 -3.14
CA ASP A 20 16.30 2.97 -2.78
C ASP A 20 17.21 3.23 -1.57
N GLU A 21 18.02 2.22 -1.20
CA GLU A 21 18.98 2.28 -0.09
C GLU A 21 20.11 3.29 -0.33
N ASP A 22 20.41 3.58 -1.59
CA ASP A 22 21.45 4.53 -2.00
C ASP A 22 20.92 5.97 -2.10
N GLY A 23 19.61 6.16 -1.89
CA GLY A 23 18.92 7.45 -1.95
C GLY A 23 18.53 7.88 -3.36
N ASN A 24 18.57 6.98 -4.35
CA ASN A 24 18.09 7.27 -5.69
C ASN A 24 16.57 7.10 -5.74
N THR A 25 15.89 8.00 -6.44
CA THR A 25 14.45 7.86 -6.71
C THR A 25 14.20 6.64 -7.59
N VAL A 26 13.34 5.74 -7.14
CA VAL A 26 12.90 4.54 -7.89
C VAL A 26 11.51 4.75 -8.46
N TYR A 27 10.60 5.32 -7.65
CA TYR A 27 9.24 5.65 -8.07
C TYR A 27 8.88 7.07 -7.64
N VAL A 28 7.94 7.65 -8.38
CA VAL A 28 7.29 8.92 -8.04
C VAL A 28 5.81 8.65 -7.87
N VAL A 29 5.26 9.00 -6.70
CA VAL A 29 3.84 8.88 -6.42
C VAL A 29 3.19 10.25 -6.53
N LYS A 30 2.07 10.33 -7.24
CA LYS A 30 1.29 11.57 -7.42
C LYS A 30 -0.15 11.36 -7.02
N GLY A 31 -0.64 12.23 -6.15
CA GLY A 31 -2.06 12.35 -5.86
C GLY A 31 -2.79 13.01 -7.02
N GLN A 32 -3.97 12.53 -7.35
CA GLN A 32 -4.83 13.14 -8.36
C GLN A 32 -6.16 13.57 -7.76
N LEU A 33 -6.65 14.71 -8.21
CA LEU A 33 -8.02 15.16 -7.96
C LEU A 33 -8.99 14.14 -8.57
N SER A 34 -9.70 13.43 -7.69
CA SER A 34 -10.70 12.44 -8.05
C SER A 34 -11.84 12.54 -7.04
N TRP A 35 -12.99 11.95 -7.37
CA TRP A 35 -14.02 11.68 -6.36
C TRP A 35 -13.51 10.52 -5.49
N GLY A 36 -12.84 10.83 -4.37
CA GLY A 36 -12.07 9.92 -3.54
C GLY A 36 -10.57 9.97 -3.85
N HIS A 37 -9.79 9.23 -3.05
CA HIS A 37 -8.34 9.21 -3.17
C HIS A 37 -7.89 8.45 -4.41
N CYS A 38 -6.99 9.06 -5.17
CA CYS A 38 -6.37 8.43 -6.33
C CYS A 38 -4.87 8.73 -6.32
N LEU A 39 -4.06 7.69 -6.15
CA LEU A 39 -2.61 7.77 -6.16
C LEU A 39 -2.09 7.03 -7.40
N LYS A 40 -1.23 7.69 -8.16
CA LYS A 40 -0.57 7.10 -9.32
C LYS A 40 0.91 6.94 -9.06
N VAL A 41 1.45 5.79 -9.43
CA VAL A 41 2.86 5.44 -9.30
C VAL A 41 3.50 5.50 -10.68
N PHE A 42 4.57 6.28 -10.80
CA PHE A 42 5.34 6.46 -12.01
C PHE A 42 6.77 5.95 -11.80
N ASP A 43 7.41 5.55 -12.87
CA ASP A 43 8.87 5.38 -12.89
C ASP A 43 9.58 6.74 -13.02
N THR A 44 10.90 6.71 -13.00
CA THR A 44 11.75 7.91 -13.14
C THR A 44 11.70 8.54 -14.55
N SER A 45 11.20 7.81 -15.55
CA SER A 45 10.96 8.35 -16.90
C SER A 45 9.62 9.09 -17.03
N GLY A 46 8.76 8.97 -16.00
CA GLY A 46 7.41 9.53 -15.99
C GLY A 46 6.35 8.61 -16.58
N GLN A 47 6.68 7.33 -16.85
CA GLN A 47 5.70 6.33 -17.27
C GLN A 47 4.84 5.89 -16.07
N GLU A 48 3.52 5.93 -16.22
CA GLU A 48 2.58 5.41 -15.22
C GLU A 48 2.69 3.87 -15.17
N LEU A 49 3.01 3.35 -13.99
CA LEU A 49 3.16 1.92 -13.72
C LEU A 49 1.96 1.34 -13.00
N GLY A 50 1.37 2.10 -12.08
CA GLY A 50 0.28 1.61 -11.26
C GLY A 50 -0.63 2.71 -10.73
N THR A 51 -1.84 2.31 -10.31
CA THR A 51 -2.83 3.21 -9.73
C THR A 51 -3.48 2.56 -8.52
N VAL A 52 -3.59 3.32 -7.44
CA VAL A 52 -4.37 3.02 -6.23
C VAL A 52 -5.55 3.98 -6.21
N LYS A 53 -6.77 3.46 -6.32
CA LYS A 53 -7.98 4.28 -6.44
C LYS A 53 -9.00 3.92 -5.38
N GLU A 54 -9.42 4.91 -4.59
CA GLU A 54 -10.52 4.74 -3.66
C GLU A 54 -11.84 4.61 -4.40
N LYS A 55 -12.63 3.61 -4.00
CA LYS A 55 -13.99 3.42 -4.49
C LYS A 55 -14.94 4.23 -3.63
N ILE A 56 -15.57 5.21 -4.25
CA ILE A 56 -16.59 6.04 -3.60
C ILE A 56 -17.92 5.29 -3.48
N LEU A 57 -18.80 5.77 -2.57
CA LEU A 57 -20.14 5.19 -2.31
C LEU A 57 -20.07 3.78 -1.70
N THR A 58 -19.00 3.49 -0.95
CA THR A 58 -18.90 2.29 -0.13
C THR A 58 -19.05 2.66 1.35
N TRP A 59 -19.70 1.80 2.14
CA TRP A 59 -19.91 2.03 3.59
C TRP A 59 -18.59 2.04 4.37
N LEU A 60 -17.59 1.34 3.85
CA LEU A 60 -16.23 1.28 4.40
C LEU A 60 -15.23 1.60 3.29
N PRO A 61 -14.07 2.18 3.63
CA PRO A 61 -13.02 2.45 2.66
C PRO A 61 -12.64 1.21 1.86
N LYS A 62 -12.59 1.39 0.55
CA LYS A 62 -12.22 0.36 -0.42
C LYS A 62 -11.30 0.95 -1.45
N PHE A 63 -10.15 0.29 -1.71
CA PHE A 63 -9.14 0.72 -2.66
C PHE A 63 -8.93 -0.33 -3.73
N GLU A 64 -9.05 0.05 -4.98
CA GLU A 64 -8.77 -0.78 -6.15
C GLU A 64 -7.33 -0.54 -6.61
N LEU A 65 -6.64 -1.62 -6.96
CA LEU A 65 -5.25 -1.60 -7.43
C LEU A 65 -5.19 -1.96 -8.90
N TYR A 66 -4.42 -1.19 -9.66
CA TYR A 66 -4.22 -1.40 -11.10
C TYR A 66 -2.73 -1.37 -11.44
N GLU A 67 -2.26 -2.30 -12.27
CA GLU A 67 -0.97 -2.26 -12.96
C GLU A 67 -1.23 -1.83 -14.41
N GLY A 68 -0.82 -0.62 -14.78
CA GLY A 68 -1.26 0.00 -16.02
C GLY A 68 -2.78 0.07 -16.07
N SER A 69 -3.38 -0.59 -17.07
CA SER A 69 -4.85 -0.71 -17.22
C SER A 69 -5.44 -1.98 -16.61
N SER A 70 -4.61 -2.88 -16.11
CA SER A 70 -5.06 -4.18 -15.60
C SER A 70 -5.44 -4.09 -14.12
N TYR A 71 -6.67 -4.46 -13.79
CA TYR A 71 -7.10 -4.61 -12.40
C TYR A 71 -6.32 -5.78 -11.76
N VAL A 72 -5.64 -5.52 -10.63
CA VAL A 72 -4.83 -6.52 -9.92
C VAL A 72 -5.37 -6.87 -8.55
N GLY A 73 -6.30 -6.09 -8.03
CA GLY A 73 -6.95 -6.42 -6.78
C GLY A 73 -7.59 -5.24 -6.06
N CYS A 74 -8.08 -5.52 -4.85
CA CYS A 74 -8.81 -4.57 -4.05
C CYS A 74 -8.53 -4.78 -2.56
N ILE A 75 -8.41 -3.69 -1.82
CA ILE A 75 -8.27 -3.66 -0.37
C ILE A 75 -9.55 -3.05 0.21
N SER A 76 -10.27 -3.80 1.03
CA SER A 76 -11.48 -3.34 1.71
C SER A 76 -11.31 -3.40 3.21
N LYS A 77 -11.80 -2.39 3.91
CA LYS A 77 -11.89 -2.44 5.36
C LYS A 77 -13.13 -3.23 5.78
N GLU A 78 -12.99 -4.07 6.80
CA GLU A 78 -14.11 -4.77 7.43
C GLU A 78 -14.59 -4.07 8.70
N LEU A 79 -15.88 -4.24 9.05
CA LEU A 79 -16.41 -3.85 10.34
C LEU A 79 -15.83 -4.74 11.43
N SER A 80 -15.05 -4.15 12.32
CA SER A 80 -14.49 -4.83 13.49
C SER A 80 -14.55 -3.92 14.71
N PHE A 81 -15.05 -4.46 15.86
CA PHE A 81 -15.21 -3.70 17.10
C PHE A 81 -13.91 -3.55 17.91
N PHE A 82 -12.92 -4.41 17.71
CA PHE A 82 -11.73 -4.46 18.56
C PHE A 82 -10.40 -4.20 17.84
N LYS A 83 -10.28 -4.59 16.56
CA LYS A 83 -9.07 -4.34 15.73
C LYS A 83 -9.50 -4.06 14.31
N PRO A 84 -8.84 -3.12 13.61
CA PRO A 84 -9.13 -2.91 12.20
C PRO A 84 -8.88 -4.20 11.42
N ARG A 85 -9.87 -4.60 10.63
CA ARG A 85 -9.78 -5.72 9.69
C ARG A 85 -9.90 -5.18 8.28
N TYR A 86 -9.14 -5.76 7.39
CA TYR A 86 -9.20 -5.48 5.98
C TYR A 86 -9.43 -6.78 5.23
N ASP A 87 -10.40 -6.76 4.33
CA ASP A 87 -10.58 -7.79 3.33
C ASP A 87 -9.86 -7.35 2.06
N ILE A 88 -9.09 -8.24 1.47
CA ILE A 88 -8.31 -7.94 0.29
C ILE A 88 -8.59 -8.99 -0.76
N ASP A 89 -9.38 -8.56 -1.72
CA ASP A 89 -9.69 -9.31 -2.91
C ASP A 89 -8.66 -8.98 -3.98
N CYS A 90 -7.70 -9.87 -4.13
CA CYS A 90 -6.78 -9.84 -5.25
C CYS A 90 -7.10 -11.00 -6.17
N CYS A 91 -7.70 -10.70 -7.32
CA CYS A 91 -7.98 -11.67 -8.38
C CYS A 91 -9.09 -12.69 -8.09
N GLY A 92 -10.14 -12.30 -7.34
CA GLY A 92 -11.37 -13.07 -7.21
C GLY A 92 -11.36 -14.17 -6.14
N TRP A 93 -10.48 -14.08 -5.13
CA TRP A 93 -10.49 -14.97 -3.97
C TRP A 93 -10.99 -14.23 -2.74
N HIS A 94 -12.10 -14.66 -2.19
CA HIS A 94 -12.64 -14.25 -0.91
C HIS A 94 -11.96 -15.05 0.21
N VAL A 95 -11.42 -14.37 1.21
CA VAL A 95 -10.96 -15.00 2.45
C VAL A 95 -11.61 -14.33 3.64
N GLU A 96 -12.54 -15.00 4.26
CA GLU A 96 -13.10 -14.66 5.58
C GLU A 96 -12.12 -15.04 6.69
N GLY A 97 -11.86 -14.09 7.59
CA GLY A 97 -11.26 -14.34 8.90
C GLY A 97 -9.84 -13.85 9.07
N SER A 98 -9.58 -13.20 10.22
CA SER A 98 -8.27 -12.82 10.79
C SER A 98 -7.12 -12.60 9.82
N PHE A 99 -6.92 -11.34 9.39
CA PHE A 99 -5.71 -10.90 8.70
C PHE A 99 -5.06 -11.92 7.76
N ARG A 100 -5.74 -12.30 6.71
CA ARG A 100 -5.17 -12.99 5.57
C ARG A 100 -5.40 -12.16 4.33
N LEU A 101 -4.30 -11.67 3.80
CA LEU A 101 -4.26 -10.94 2.54
C LEU A 101 -3.84 -11.91 1.46
N ASP A 102 -4.64 -12.09 0.45
CA ASP A 102 -4.24 -12.85 -0.71
C ASP A 102 -4.18 -11.97 -1.96
N CYS A 103 -3.07 -11.24 -2.11
CA CYS A 103 -2.69 -10.70 -3.40
C CYS A 103 -1.96 -11.79 -4.17
N ARG A 104 -2.65 -12.60 -4.96
CA ARG A 104 -2.13 -13.82 -5.62
C ARG A 104 -1.56 -14.83 -4.63
N GLY A 105 -2.23 -15.05 -3.50
CA GLY A 105 -1.78 -15.94 -2.45
C GLY A 105 -0.83 -15.30 -1.43
N TRP A 106 -0.70 -13.97 -1.38
CA TRP A 106 0.09 -13.31 -0.32
C TRP A 106 -0.71 -13.20 0.96
N GLN A 107 -0.04 -13.41 2.08
CA GLN A 107 -0.58 -13.21 3.42
C GLN A 107 0.17 -12.07 4.09
N VAL A 108 -0.54 -11.29 4.91
CA VAL A 108 0.08 -10.21 5.68
C VAL A 108 -0.25 -10.38 7.14
N ASP A 109 0.78 -10.46 7.97
CA ASP A 109 0.71 -10.60 9.41
C ASP A 109 1.42 -9.43 10.09
N GLY A 110 0.84 -8.89 11.16
CA GLY A 110 1.45 -7.85 11.96
C GLY A 110 0.50 -6.74 12.38
N SER A 111 1.08 -5.59 12.79
CA SER A 111 0.35 -4.41 13.22
C SER A 111 0.34 -3.33 12.14
N PHE A 112 -0.78 -3.19 11.42
CA PHE A 112 -0.94 -2.11 10.45
C PHE A 112 -0.92 -0.71 11.10
N LEU A 113 -1.33 -0.61 12.36
CA LEU A 113 -1.33 0.67 13.06
C LEU A 113 0.09 1.14 13.39
N GLU A 114 0.99 0.20 13.66
CA GLU A 114 2.38 0.47 14.02
C GLU A 114 3.33 0.40 12.82
N TRP A 115 2.83 0.05 11.64
CA TRP A 115 3.64 -0.16 10.44
C TRP A 115 4.73 -1.22 10.66
N ASP A 116 4.37 -2.30 11.31
CA ASP A 116 5.22 -3.45 11.54
C ASP A 116 4.47 -4.70 11.11
N TYR A 117 4.68 -5.12 9.89
CA TYR A 117 4.01 -6.30 9.32
C TYR A 117 4.84 -6.97 8.23
N SER A 118 4.60 -8.26 8.06
CA SER A 118 5.22 -9.10 7.04
C SER A 118 4.21 -9.57 6.01
N MET A 119 4.66 -9.74 4.78
CA MET A 119 3.89 -10.29 3.67
C MET A 119 4.50 -11.61 3.25
N THR A 120 3.67 -12.64 3.16
CA THR A 120 4.07 -13.99 2.71
C THR A 120 3.25 -14.40 1.50
N GLY A 121 3.83 -15.18 0.61
CA GLY A 121 3.17 -15.72 -0.56
C GLY A 121 2.36 -17.00 -0.27
N ALA A 122 1.67 -17.52 -1.28
CA ALA A 122 0.80 -18.70 -1.18
C ALA A 122 1.52 -19.96 -0.72
N ALA A 123 2.81 -20.10 -1.02
CA ALA A 123 3.64 -21.22 -0.59
C ALA A 123 4.32 -20.96 0.76
N GLY A 124 3.99 -19.86 1.44
CA GLY A 124 4.59 -19.45 2.70
C GLY A 124 5.96 -18.75 2.56
N GLU A 125 6.38 -18.44 1.34
CA GLU A 125 7.60 -17.67 1.10
C GLU A 125 7.43 -16.21 1.54
N GLN A 126 8.48 -15.61 2.09
CA GLN A 126 8.48 -14.20 2.44
C GLN A 126 8.50 -13.34 1.16
N VAL A 127 7.55 -12.40 1.04
CA VAL A 127 7.45 -11.45 -0.06
C VAL A 127 8.08 -10.12 0.33
N ALA A 128 7.71 -9.58 1.49
CA ALA A 128 8.23 -8.33 2.00
C ALA A 128 8.06 -8.23 3.52
N VAL A 129 8.87 -7.36 4.13
CA VAL A 129 8.70 -6.87 5.49
C VAL A 129 8.56 -5.35 5.42
N ILE A 130 7.55 -4.82 6.08
CA ILE A 130 7.31 -3.39 6.20
C ILE A 130 7.56 -3.00 7.65
N SER A 131 8.43 -2.02 7.86
CA SER A 131 8.76 -1.50 9.18
C SER A 131 8.79 0.02 9.18
N LYS A 132 8.58 0.60 10.36
CA LYS A 132 8.71 2.03 10.57
C LYS A 132 10.01 2.32 11.27
N GLU A 133 10.85 3.13 10.67
CA GLU A 133 12.07 3.62 11.29
C GLU A 133 11.92 5.09 11.70
N ILE A 134 12.31 5.41 12.93
CA ILE A 134 12.26 6.78 13.45
C ILE A 134 13.61 7.43 13.15
N PHE A 135 13.70 8.16 12.05
CA PHE A 135 14.86 8.99 11.73
C PHE A 135 14.56 10.47 12.09
N HIS A 136 15.10 10.93 13.19
CA HIS A 136 15.32 12.35 13.59
C HIS A 136 14.26 13.40 13.21
N MET A 137 12.98 13.19 13.28
CA MET A 137 11.86 14.12 13.01
C MET A 137 10.94 13.76 11.85
N THR A 138 11.24 12.73 11.05
CA THR A 138 10.32 12.24 10.02
C THR A 138 10.22 10.73 10.08
N ASP A 139 9.01 10.21 10.18
CA ASP A 139 8.77 8.79 10.07
C ASP A 139 9.16 8.30 8.67
N THR A 140 10.04 7.33 8.61
CA THR A 140 10.43 6.67 7.36
C THR A 140 9.93 5.24 7.40
N TYR A 141 9.16 4.86 6.40
CA TYR A 141 8.76 3.47 6.21
C TYR A 141 9.76 2.77 5.31
N VAL A 142 10.18 1.59 5.73
CA VAL A 142 11.09 0.72 5.00
C VAL A 142 10.30 -0.48 4.51
N LEU A 143 10.30 -0.68 3.20
CA LEU A 143 9.75 -1.84 2.53
C LEU A 143 10.91 -2.73 2.11
N ASP A 144 11.20 -3.78 2.87
CA ASP A 144 12.23 -4.76 2.53
C ASP A 144 11.61 -5.88 1.69
N ILE A 145 11.89 -5.86 0.41
CA ILE A 145 11.23 -6.69 -0.62
C ILE A 145 12.20 -7.76 -1.09
N VAL A 146 11.82 -9.02 -0.92
CA VAL A 146 12.68 -10.17 -1.25
C VAL A 146 12.92 -10.26 -2.75
N ASN A 147 11.85 -10.21 -3.56
CA ASN A 147 11.97 -10.24 -5.02
C ASN A 147 11.57 -8.89 -5.63
N PRO A 148 12.49 -8.16 -6.31
CA PRO A 148 12.21 -6.85 -6.88
C PRO A 148 11.03 -6.83 -7.87
N VAL A 149 10.67 -7.95 -8.49
CA VAL A 149 9.50 -8.04 -9.39
C VAL A 149 8.20 -7.69 -8.67
N ASN A 150 8.15 -7.84 -7.35
CA ASN A 150 6.99 -7.53 -6.52
C ASN A 150 6.97 -6.09 -6.01
N ALA A 151 8.01 -5.29 -6.31
CA ALA A 151 8.20 -3.98 -5.70
C ALA A 151 7.01 -3.02 -5.93
N LEU A 152 6.50 -2.94 -7.15
CA LEU A 152 5.35 -2.10 -7.48
C LEU A 152 4.10 -2.50 -6.68
N ARG A 153 3.80 -3.80 -6.58
CA ARG A 153 2.61 -4.30 -5.86
C ARG A 153 2.70 -4.09 -4.37
N VAL A 154 3.87 -4.38 -3.79
CA VAL A 154 4.13 -4.12 -2.36
C VAL A 154 3.96 -2.63 -2.08
N LEU A 155 4.51 -1.76 -2.93
CA LEU A 155 4.36 -0.32 -2.80
C LEU A 155 2.89 0.10 -2.89
N MET A 156 2.15 -0.32 -3.92
CA MET A 156 0.73 0.02 -4.07
C MET A 156 -0.12 -0.45 -2.88
N PHE A 157 0.20 -1.62 -2.33
CA PHE A 157 -0.43 -2.11 -1.11
C PHE A 157 -0.20 -1.17 0.07
N VAL A 158 1.05 -0.79 0.33
CA VAL A 158 1.42 0.14 1.41
C VAL A 158 0.74 1.48 1.24
N LEU A 159 0.68 2.01 0.01
CA LEU A 159 -0.01 3.26 -0.32
C LEU A 159 -1.51 3.20 -0.03
N ALA A 160 -2.17 2.08 -0.30
CA ALA A 160 -3.60 1.92 -0.02
C ALA A 160 -3.88 1.90 1.50
N ILE A 161 -3.04 1.23 2.29
CA ILE A 161 -3.17 1.23 3.75
C ILE A 161 -2.89 2.63 4.32
N ASP A 162 -1.90 3.34 3.80
CA ASP A 162 -1.60 4.69 4.21
C ASP A 162 -2.75 5.66 3.89
N ALA A 163 -3.30 5.58 2.70
CA ALA A 163 -4.47 6.35 2.28
C ALA A 163 -5.68 6.13 3.21
N GLU A 164 -5.95 4.89 3.61
CA GLU A 164 -7.04 4.57 4.54
C GLU A 164 -6.81 5.19 5.92
N LYS A 165 -5.57 5.16 6.43
CA LYS A 165 -5.23 5.77 7.72
C LYS A 165 -5.42 7.27 7.72
N CYS A 166 -5.00 7.94 6.64
CA CYS A 166 -5.14 9.38 6.50
C CYS A 166 -6.60 9.83 6.44
N SER A 167 -7.47 9.05 5.77
CA SER A 167 -8.91 9.32 5.73
C SER A 167 -9.57 9.36 7.11
N ARG A 168 -9.02 8.62 8.08
CA ARG A 168 -9.53 8.63 9.47
C ARG A 168 -9.11 9.85 10.27
N SER A 169 -7.95 10.40 9.97
CA SER A 169 -7.40 11.55 10.71
C SER A 169 -8.09 12.86 10.35
N SER A 170 -8.87 12.87 9.28
CA SER A 170 -9.57 14.05 8.74
C SER A 170 -11.05 14.13 9.16
N ASN A 171 -11.55 13.15 9.92
CA ASN A 171 -12.87 13.12 10.57
C ASN A 171 -12.74 13.21 12.08
#